data_ad7fe451192224746942732cf3fd5840
#
_entry.id   ad7fe451192224746942732cf3fd5840
#
_cell.length_a   1.000
_cell.length_b   1.000
_cell.length_c   1.000
_cell.angle_alpha   90.00
_cell.angle_beta   90.00
_cell.angle_gamma   90.00
#
_symmetry.space_group_name_H-M   'P 1'
#
loop_
_entity.id
_entity.type
_entity.pdbx_description
1 polymer ?
#
loop_
_entity_poly.entity_id
_entity_poly.type
_entity_poly.pdbx_seq_one_letter_code
_entity_poly.pdbx_strand_id
1 'polypeptide(L)'
;MPRKEIKYNLRVYALIINEEQEILLSDEYQLDMKMTKFPGGGMEYGEGTIDCLQREALEEFGQSLVNIRHFYTTDYYQPALFFKDTQLISIYYLAELSEEIRFRVSRKPFDIPEMKNGQQSFRWVALNNLSEKDLTFPIDRRVLRMLKARHQ
;
A
#
# COMPACT_ATOMS: atom_id res chain seq x y z
N MET A 1 13.04 -16.70 33.08
CA MET A 1 13.55 -16.33 31.75
C MET A 1 12.64 -15.30 31.11
N PRO A 2 13.18 -14.17 30.66
CA PRO A 2 12.36 -13.21 29.98
C PRO A 2 11.84 -13.82 28.67
N ARG A 3 10.55 -13.63 28.39
CA ARG A 3 9.97 -14.04 27.12
C ARG A 3 10.52 -13.15 26.02
N LYS A 4 10.84 -13.74 24.86
CA LYS A 4 11.15 -12.97 23.65
C LYS A 4 9.95 -12.13 23.30
N GLU A 5 10.15 -10.83 23.10
CA GLU A 5 9.11 -9.93 22.68
C GLU A 5 8.85 -10.14 21.17
N ILE A 6 7.66 -10.68 20.86
CA ILE A 6 7.22 -10.91 19.48
C ILE A 6 6.22 -9.82 19.14
N LYS A 7 6.40 -9.20 18.00
CA LYS A 7 5.54 -8.11 17.53
C LYS A 7 4.84 -8.49 16.24
N TYR A 8 3.61 -8.04 16.12
CA TYR A 8 2.86 -8.11 14.87
C TYR A 8 2.70 -6.70 14.32
N ASN A 9 3.03 -6.52 13.05
CA ASN A 9 2.81 -5.27 12.35
C ASN A 9 1.58 -5.46 11.47
N LEU A 10 0.48 -4.83 11.85
CA LEU A 10 -0.79 -4.88 11.12
C LEU A 10 -0.84 -3.67 10.18
N ARG A 11 -0.98 -3.92 8.89
CA ARG A 11 -0.96 -2.87 7.88
C ARG A 11 -2.20 -2.99 6.99
N VAL A 12 -2.72 -1.85 6.54
CA VAL A 12 -3.93 -1.82 5.70
C VAL A 12 -3.64 -1.00 4.45
N TYR A 13 -3.98 -1.54 3.29
CA TYR A 13 -3.67 -0.95 1.99
C TYR A 13 -4.90 -0.83 1.10
N ALA A 14 -4.89 0.19 0.26
CA ALA A 14 -5.94 0.44 -0.72
C ALA A 14 -5.48 0.06 -2.13
N LEU A 15 -6.29 -0.74 -2.81
CA LEU A 15 -6.12 -1.07 -4.22
C LEU A 15 -7.10 -0.19 -4.98
N ILE A 16 -6.60 0.93 -5.49
CA ILE A 16 -7.41 1.95 -6.17
C ILE A 16 -7.17 1.82 -7.66
N ILE A 17 -8.19 1.35 -8.38
CA ILE A 17 -8.12 1.10 -9.83
C ILE A 17 -9.12 2.02 -10.51
N ASN A 18 -8.65 2.79 -11.50
CA ASN A 18 -9.49 3.72 -12.25
C ASN A 18 -10.18 3.04 -13.45
N GLU A 19 -10.97 3.80 -14.19
CA GLU A 19 -11.71 3.30 -15.34
C GLU A 19 -10.81 2.85 -16.50
N GLU A 20 -9.60 3.39 -16.58
CA GLU A 20 -8.60 3.02 -17.58
C GLU A 20 -7.80 1.77 -17.18
N GLN A 21 -8.20 1.06 -16.12
CA GLN A 21 -7.50 -0.11 -15.60
C GLN A 21 -6.07 0.21 -15.16
N GLU A 22 -5.89 1.37 -14.57
CA GLU A 22 -4.64 1.78 -13.94
C GLU A 22 -4.81 1.69 -12.43
N ILE A 23 -3.76 1.27 -11.74
CA ILE A 23 -3.72 1.19 -10.28
C ILE A 23 -2.84 2.30 -9.70
N LEU A 24 -3.25 2.85 -8.58
CA LEU A 24 -2.50 3.89 -7.89
C LEU A 24 -1.40 3.27 -7.04
N LEU A 25 -0.16 3.72 -7.25
CA LEU A 25 1.00 3.30 -6.48
C LEU A 25 1.56 4.47 -5.68
N SER A 26 2.24 4.14 -4.60
CA SER A 26 3.01 5.08 -3.79
C SER A 26 4.50 4.78 -3.96
N ASP A 27 5.23 5.74 -4.49
CA ASP A 27 6.69 5.70 -4.53
C ASP A 27 7.21 6.50 -3.34
N GLU A 28 7.97 5.86 -2.46
CA GLU A 28 8.45 6.45 -1.21
C GLU A 28 9.95 6.29 -1.08
N TYR A 29 10.57 7.24 -0.40
CA TYR A 29 11.94 7.09 0.02
C TYR A 29 11.97 7.04 1.55
N GLN A 30 12.33 5.88 2.09
CA GLN A 30 12.35 5.60 3.53
C GLN A 30 13.52 4.68 3.85
N LEU A 31 14.06 4.75 5.05
CA LEU A 31 15.17 3.91 5.49
C LEU A 31 16.32 3.92 4.48
N ASP A 32 16.57 5.08 3.88
CA ASP A 32 17.59 5.30 2.84
C ASP A 32 17.36 4.42 1.59
N MET A 33 16.12 4.04 1.31
CA MET A 33 15.75 3.15 0.19
C MET A 33 14.55 3.67 -0.57
N LYS A 34 14.54 3.35 -1.86
CA LYS A 34 13.36 3.52 -2.71
C LYS A 34 12.41 2.35 -2.47
N MET A 35 11.13 2.66 -2.28
CA MET A 35 10.07 1.67 -2.11
C MET A 35 8.90 2.02 -3.00
N THR A 36 8.35 1.03 -3.69
CA THR A 36 7.09 1.16 -4.42
C THR A 36 6.10 0.19 -3.81
N LYS A 37 4.96 0.71 -3.40
CA LYS A 37 3.92 -0.08 -2.72
C LYS A 37 2.53 0.48 -3.02
N PHE A 38 1.51 -0.23 -2.57
CA PHE A 38 0.15 0.31 -2.60
C PHE A 38 -0.02 1.35 -1.47
N PRO A 39 -0.90 2.34 -1.66
CA PRO A 39 -1.16 3.35 -0.60
C PRO A 39 -1.76 2.70 0.64
N GLY A 40 -1.37 3.19 1.79
CA GLY A 40 -1.84 2.71 3.08
C GLY A 40 -0.79 2.82 4.15
N GLY A 41 -0.98 2.13 5.25
CA GLY A 41 -0.04 2.20 6.35
C GLY A 41 -0.40 1.33 7.55
N GLY A 42 0.30 1.57 8.64
CA GLY A 42 0.15 0.82 9.87
C GLY A 42 -1.13 1.13 10.62
N MET A 43 -1.76 0.08 11.12
CA MET A 43 -2.95 0.20 11.95
C MET A 43 -2.57 0.70 13.35
N GLU A 44 -3.34 1.64 13.87
CA GLU A 44 -3.14 2.16 15.21
C GLU A 44 -4.10 1.48 16.19
N TYR A 45 -3.68 1.38 17.45
CA TYR A 45 -4.55 0.83 18.49
C TYR A 45 -5.82 1.67 18.61
N GLY A 46 -6.96 0.99 18.67
CA GLY A 46 -8.26 1.64 18.80
C GLY A 46 -9.00 1.87 17.51
N GLU A 47 -8.38 1.56 16.36
CA GLU A 47 -9.06 1.67 15.07
C GLU A 47 -9.30 0.30 14.44
N GLY A 48 -10.40 0.16 13.70
CA GLY A 48 -10.63 -0.99 12.84
C GLY A 48 -9.87 -0.84 11.53
N THR A 49 -9.92 -1.86 10.68
CA THR A 49 -9.18 -1.85 9.41
C THR A 49 -9.68 -0.78 8.46
N ILE A 50 -10.99 -0.57 8.38
CA ILE A 50 -11.56 0.48 7.51
C ILE A 50 -11.26 1.86 8.06
N ASP A 51 -11.30 2.04 9.40
CA ASP A 51 -10.90 3.31 10.02
C ASP A 51 -9.44 3.65 9.68
N CYS A 52 -8.57 2.65 9.77
CA CYS A 52 -7.15 2.80 9.39
C CYS A 52 -7.02 3.24 7.93
N LEU A 53 -7.72 2.56 7.03
CA LEU A 53 -7.67 2.87 5.60
C LEU A 53 -8.13 4.30 5.32
N GLN A 54 -9.22 4.75 5.95
CA GLN A 54 -9.73 6.11 5.78
C GLN A 54 -8.78 7.14 6.38
N ARG A 55 -8.21 6.85 7.55
CA ARG A 55 -7.24 7.76 8.18
C ARG A 55 -6.02 7.95 7.28
N GLU A 56 -5.47 6.86 6.77
CA GLU A 56 -4.32 6.91 5.86
C GLU A 56 -4.66 7.66 4.57
N ALA A 57 -5.86 7.45 4.02
CA ALA A 57 -6.30 8.16 2.82
C ALA A 57 -6.38 9.67 3.06
N LEU A 58 -6.93 10.08 4.20
CA LEU A 58 -7.01 11.50 4.55
C LEU A 58 -5.63 12.11 4.78
N GLU A 59 -4.73 11.39 5.42
CA GLU A 59 -3.35 11.85 5.65
C GLU A 59 -2.57 11.98 4.33
N GLU A 60 -2.69 11.00 3.44
CA GLU A 60 -1.91 10.94 2.21
C GLU A 60 -2.53 11.72 1.05
N PHE A 61 -3.85 11.65 0.91
CA PHE A 61 -4.57 12.24 -0.24
C PHE A 61 -5.39 13.47 0.12
N GLY A 62 -5.72 13.66 1.39
CA GLY A 62 -6.70 14.67 1.80
C GLY A 62 -8.11 14.34 1.34
N GLN A 63 -8.39 13.10 0.96
CA GLN A 63 -9.66 12.64 0.42
C GLN A 63 -10.04 11.29 1.03
N SER A 64 -11.35 11.07 1.18
CA SER A 64 -11.85 9.79 1.69
C SER A 64 -12.02 8.78 0.56
N LEU A 65 -12.19 7.52 0.96
CA LEU A 65 -12.44 6.40 0.05
C LEU A 65 -13.87 5.94 0.16
N VAL A 66 -14.41 5.40 -0.92
CA VAL A 66 -15.75 4.82 -1.00
C VAL A 66 -15.70 3.46 -1.65
N ASN A 67 -16.81 2.71 -1.58
CA ASN A 67 -16.94 1.38 -2.18
C ASN A 67 -15.83 0.43 -1.73
N ILE A 68 -15.55 0.46 -0.44
CA ILE A 68 -14.46 -0.32 0.17
C ILE A 68 -14.89 -1.78 0.29
N ARG A 69 -14.11 -2.70 -0.32
CA ARG A 69 -14.40 -4.13 -0.32
C ARG A 69 -13.14 -4.91 -0.03
N HIS A 70 -13.21 -5.85 0.91
CA HIS A 70 -12.06 -6.69 1.23
C HIS A 70 -11.59 -7.49 -0.01
N PHE A 71 -10.27 -7.52 -0.21
CA PHE A 71 -9.67 -8.27 -1.29
C PHE A 71 -8.81 -9.43 -0.78
N TYR A 72 -7.88 -9.15 0.15
CA TYR A 72 -6.95 -10.15 0.64
C TYR A 72 -6.41 -9.77 2.03
N THR A 73 -6.24 -10.79 2.88
CA THR A 73 -5.48 -10.66 4.13
C THR A 73 -4.40 -11.73 4.11
N THR A 74 -3.17 -11.35 4.51
CA THR A 74 -2.04 -12.28 4.56
C THR A 74 -2.42 -13.55 5.29
N ASP A 75 -2.26 -14.70 4.63
CA ASP A 75 -2.65 -16.02 5.14
C ASP A 75 -1.47 -16.98 5.24
N TYR A 76 -0.27 -16.44 5.25
CA TYR A 76 0.98 -17.19 5.41
C TYR A 76 1.96 -16.39 6.29
N TYR A 77 3.00 -17.05 6.77
CA TYR A 77 4.01 -16.39 7.59
C TYR A 77 4.88 -15.47 6.73
N GLN A 78 4.90 -14.19 7.06
CA GLN A 78 5.78 -13.20 6.44
C GLN A 78 6.51 -12.43 7.54
N PRO A 79 7.82 -12.65 7.72
CA PRO A 79 8.60 -11.79 8.62
C PRO A 79 8.72 -10.40 8.00
N ALA A 80 8.72 -9.37 8.84
CA ALA A 80 8.97 -8.01 8.40
C ALA A 80 10.41 -7.88 7.90
N LEU A 81 10.61 -7.21 6.74
CA LEU A 81 11.92 -7.13 6.11
C LEU A 81 12.93 -6.30 6.90
N PHE A 82 12.46 -5.27 7.61
CA PHE A 82 13.33 -4.28 8.24
C PHE A 82 13.28 -4.27 9.77
N PHE A 83 12.45 -5.13 10.36
CA PHE A 83 12.25 -5.15 11.81
C PHE A 83 12.38 -6.57 12.32
N LYS A 84 13.33 -6.76 13.26
CA LYS A 84 13.59 -8.06 13.86
C LYS A 84 12.40 -8.51 14.72
N ASP A 85 12.16 -9.83 14.75
CA ASP A 85 11.14 -10.46 15.59
C ASP A 85 9.74 -9.87 15.39
N THR A 86 9.46 -9.43 14.17
CA THR A 86 8.19 -8.84 13.80
C THR A 86 7.58 -9.63 12.64
N GLN A 87 6.33 -10.04 12.84
CA GLN A 87 5.54 -10.70 11.80
C GLN A 87 4.60 -9.68 11.17
N LEU A 88 4.55 -9.68 9.85
CA LEU A 88 3.72 -8.76 9.06
C LEU A 88 2.40 -9.41 8.70
N ILE A 89 1.30 -8.72 8.95
CA ILE A 89 -0.04 -9.08 8.47
C ILE A 89 -0.57 -7.87 7.73
N SER A 90 -0.83 -8.04 6.43
CA SER A 90 -1.30 -6.97 5.57
C SER A 90 -2.71 -7.27 5.07
N ILE A 91 -3.56 -6.27 5.12
CA ILE A 91 -4.98 -6.36 4.77
C ILE A 91 -5.23 -5.40 3.61
N TYR A 92 -5.78 -5.93 2.50
CA TYR A 92 -5.96 -5.17 1.27
C TYR A 92 -7.44 -5.02 0.95
N TYR A 93 -7.82 -3.80 0.63
CA TYR A 93 -9.17 -3.47 0.21
C TYR A 93 -9.16 -2.87 -1.19
N LEU A 94 -10.12 -3.29 -2.03
CA LEU A 94 -10.45 -2.54 -3.22
C LEU A 94 -11.22 -1.30 -2.78
N ALA A 95 -10.91 -0.16 -3.35
CA ALA A 95 -11.54 1.10 -2.97
C ALA A 95 -11.52 2.08 -4.13
N GLU A 96 -12.36 3.11 -4.02
CA GLU A 96 -12.43 4.20 -4.98
C GLU A 96 -12.31 5.51 -4.24
N LEU A 97 -11.77 6.53 -4.90
CA LEU A 97 -11.75 7.88 -4.36
C LEU A 97 -13.18 8.44 -4.38
N SER A 98 -13.57 9.14 -3.31
CA SER A 98 -14.91 9.69 -3.17
C SER A 98 -15.22 10.81 -4.15
N GLU A 99 -14.19 11.46 -4.67
CA GLU A 99 -14.27 12.62 -5.56
C GLU A 99 -13.12 12.58 -6.57
N GLU A 100 -13.15 13.51 -7.52
CA GLU A 100 -12.01 13.70 -8.42
C GLU A 100 -10.73 13.96 -7.64
N ILE A 101 -9.61 13.47 -8.17
CA ILE A 101 -8.29 13.61 -7.54
C ILE A 101 -7.92 15.09 -7.43
N ARG A 102 -7.58 15.52 -6.21
CA ARG A 102 -7.06 16.86 -5.92
C ARG A 102 -5.62 16.85 -5.43
N PHE A 103 -5.05 15.65 -5.23
CA PHE A 103 -3.64 15.51 -4.86
C PHE A 103 -2.77 15.31 -6.11
N ARG A 104 -1.47 15.54 -5.94
CA ARG A 104 -0.53 15.41 -7.05
C ARG A 104 -0.35 13.93 -7.42
N VAL A 105 -0.53 13.63 -8.69
CA VAL A 105 -0.30 12.29 -9.26
C VAL A 105 0.64 12.43 -10.46
N SER A 106 1.57 11.51 -10.59
CA SER A 106 2.54 11.48 -11.67
C SER A 106 2.40 10.18 -12.48
N ARG A 107 3.15 10.11 -13.58
CA ARG A 107 3.34 8.87 -14.33
C ARG A 107 4.82 8.46 -14.33
N LYS A 108 5.67 9.29 -13.75
CA LYS A 108 7.10 9.05 -13.63
C LYS A 108 7.41 8.39 -12.28
N PRO A 109 8.15 7.25 -12.28
CA PRO A 109 8.59 6.64 -11.03
C PRO A 109 9.43 7.59 -10.19
N PHE A 110 9.17 7.63 -8.89
CA PHE A 110 9.90 8.45 -7.92
C PHE A 110 10.01 9.91 -8.34
N ASP A 111 8.87 10.47 -8.73
CA ASP A 111 8.79 11.88 -9.16
C ASP A 111 8.78 12.79 -7.92
N ILE A 112 9.89 12.78 -7.21
CA ILE A 112 10.15 13.57 -6.00
C ILE A 112 11.39 14.42 -6.21
N PRO A 113 11.43 15.63 -5.61
CA PRO A 113 12.55 16.55 -5.85
C PRO A 113 13.90 16.05 -5.33
N GLU A 114 13.88 15.28 -4.23
CA GLU A 114 15.10 14.75 -3.61
C GLU A 114 14.86 13.34 -3.08
N MET A 115 15.86 12.45 -3.19
CA MET A 115 15.84 11.12 -2.57
C MET A 115 16.18 11.27 -1.09
N LYS A 116 15.18 11.65 -0.31
CA LYS A 116 15.30 11.99 1.10
C LYS A 116 14.18 11.28 1.87
N ASN A 117 14.52 10.75 3.05
CA ASN A 117 13.56 10.04 3.89
C ASN A 117 12.31 10.90 4.16
N GLY A 118 11.14 10.32 3.96
CA GLY A 118 9.86 10.99 4.11
C GLY A 118 9.26 11.53 2.81
N GLN A 119 10.02 11.53 1.72
CA GLN A 119 9.50 11.97 0.42
C GLN A 119 8.62 10.88 -0.19
N GLN A 120 7.53 11.30 -0.84
CA GLN A 120 6.53 10.42 -1.39
C GLN A 120 5.90 11.02 -2.64
N SER A 121 5.60 10.18 -3.63
CA SER A 121 4.87 10.57 -4.83
C SER A 121 3.91 9.45 -5.21
N PHE A 122 2.74 9.83 -5.73
CA PHE A 122 1.75 8.87 -6.22
C PHE A 122 1.79 8.83 -7.74
N ARG A 123 1.59 7.64 -8.33
CA ARG A 123 1.49 7.50 -9.78
C ARG A 123 0.50 6.43 -10.19
N TRP A 124 -0.09 6.66 -11.36
CA TRP A 124 -0.94 5.67 -12.02
C TRP A 124 -0.08 4.78 -12.91
N VAL A 125 -0.31 3.48 -12.82
CA VAL A 125 0.34 2.49 -13.70
C VAL A 125 -0.71 1.53 -14.22
N ALA A 126 -0.71 1.31 -15.54
CA ALA A 126 -1.61 0.33 -16.14
C ALA A 126 -1.33 -1.06 -15.54
N LEU A 127 -2.37 -1.77 -15.11
CA LEU A 127 -2.23 -3.10 -14.54
C LEU A 127 -1.48 -4.06 -15.48
N ASN A 128 -1.72 -3.94 -16.79
CA ASN A 128 -1.05 -4.79 -17.78
C ASN A 128 0.46 -4.53 -17.88
N ASN A 129 0.90 -3.33 -17.49
CA ASN A 129 2.30 -2.95 -17.55
C ASN A 129 3.03 -3.15 -16.23
N LEU A 130 2.30 -3.31 -15.14
CA LEU A 130 2.89 -3.48 -13.81
C LEU A 130 3.38 -4.91 -13.64
N SER A 131 4.63 -5.06 -13.21
CA SER A 131 5.28 -6.33 -12.95
C SER A 131 5.54 -6.49 -11.46
N GLU A 132 5.61 -7.74 -10.99
CA GLU A 132 5.90 -8.03 -9.57
C GLU A 132 7.22 -7.39 -9.12
N LYS A 133 8.23 -7.34 -10.01
CA LYS A 133 9.53 -6.71 -9.69
C LYS A 133 9.47 -5.19 -9.52
N ASP A 134 8.37 -4.57 -9.93
CA ASP A 134 8.17 -3.13 -9.71
C ASP A 134 7.76 -2.83 -8.28
N LEU A 135 7.30 -3.83 -7.53
CA LEU A 135 6.85 -3.70 -6.15
C LEU A 135 7.93 -4.17 -5.19
N THR A 136 8.12 -3.44 -4.11
CA THR A 136 9.19 -3.70 -3.15
C THR A 136 8.91 -4.90 -2.24
N PHE A 137 7.65 -5.07 -1.82
CA PHE A 137 7.33 -6.02 -0.75
C PHE A 137 6.71 -7.32 -1.28
N PRO A 138 7.08 -8.48 -0.69
CA PRO A 138 6.59 -9.78 -1.16
C PRO A 138 5.06 -9.93 -1.16
N ILE A 139 4.39 -9.41 -0.14
CA ILE A 139 2.93 -9.52 -0.06
C ILE A 139 2.27 -8.71 -1.17
N ASP A 140 2.78 -7.51 -1.47
CA ASP A 140 2.28 -6.68 -2.57
C ASP A 140 2.41 -7.40 -3.90
N ARG A 141 3.51 -8.12 -4.11
CA ARG A 141 3.74 -8.92 -5.33
C ARG A 141 2.70 -10.01 -5.48
N ARG A 142 2.38 -10.70 -4.39
CA ARG A 142 1.33 -11.72 -4.37
C ARG A 142 -0.03 -11.12 -4.70
N VAL A 143 -0.34 -9.97 -4.13
CA VAL A 143 -1.60 -9.26 -4.37
C VAL A 143 -1.71 -8.84 -5.84
N LEU A 144 -0.62 -8.34 -6.42
CA LEU A 144 -0.61 -8.00 -7.85
C LEU A 144 -0.92 -9.22 -8.72
N ARG A 145 -0.34 -10.36 -8.39
CA ARG A 145 -0.59 -11.61 -9.10
C ARG A 145 -2.07 -11.99 -9.06
N MET A 146 -2.68 -11.84 -7.88
CA MET A 146 -4.11 -12.09 -7.68
C MET A 146 -4.98 -11.11 -8.47
N LEU A 147 -4.61 -9.83 -8.48
CA LEU A 147 -5.32 -8.81 -9.24
C LEU A 147 -5.28 -9.09 -10.73
N LYS A 148 -4.12 -9.45 -11.26
CA LYS A 148 -3.97 -9.77 -12.69
C LYS A 148 -4.80 -10.99 -13.09
N ALA A 149 -4.84 -12.02 -12.26
CA ALA A 149 -5.64 -13.21 -12.51
C ALA A 149 -7.13 -12.87 -12.56
N ARG A 150 -7.59 -11.97 -11.70
CA ARG A 150 -8.99 -11.54 -11.63
C ARG A 150 -9.41 -10.69 -12.83
N HIS A 151 -8.46 -9.92 -13.40
CA HIS A 151 -8.74 -8.96 -14.49
C HIS A 151 -8.43 -9.52 -15.88
N GLN A 152 -8.16 -10.82 -15.98
CA GLN A 152 -8.00 -11.49 -17.27
C GLN A 152 -9.34 -11.84 -17.90
#